data_c67708025ba7519fe7353cf2d71dcf06
#
_entry.id   c67708025ba7519fe7353cf2d71dcf06
#
_cell.length_a   1.000
_cell.length_b   1.000
_cell.length_c   1.000
_cell.angle_alpha   90.00
_cell.angle_beta   90.00
_cell.angle_gamma   90.00
#
_symmetry.space_group_name_H-M   'P 1'
#
loop_
_entity.id
_entity.type
_entity.pdbx_description
1 polymer ?
#
loop_
_entity_poly.entity_id
_entity_poly.type
_entity_poly.pdbx_seq_one_letter_code
_entity_poly.pdbx_strand_id
1 'polypeptide(L)'
;MPRKTTIAAALALAASHAAFAEITETVSEGKDREAVAVTIYNDNLALVREARKLPLNAGANRIALRDVSARIMPETASLVARSGAALQLLEQNFDYDLLSAQSLLGKYVGKRVTTIRTNPANGEETREEATVLANNDGVVLQYADRIETGLPANVRLAYGDVPANLRDRPTLTVDLQSGQAGEQTVDLAYLTGGFSWQADYVASLASDEKSVNLAGWVTLDNQSGTSYDNATLQLVAGDVGRVQPEFDSMVLRGAPVAALAREAAPMAEESLFEYHLYTLNRPTTLKNNQKKQVSLLSAANVPVNKEYRLQG
;
A
#
# COMPACT_ATOMS: atom_id res chain seq x y z
N MET A 1 -75.55 -21.35 40.08
CA MET A 1 -74.17 -21.81 39.81
C MET A 1 -73.62 -20.99 38.63
N PRO A 2 -72.68 -20.05 38.81
CA PRO A 2 -72.13 -19.29 37.70
C PRO A 2 -70.90 -20.00 37.11
N ARG A 3 -70.87 -20.13 35.80
CA ARG A 3 -69.75 -20.61 35.01
C ARG A 3 -68.59 -19.61 34.98
N LYS A 4 -67.40 -20.02 35.40
CA LYS A 4 -66.20 -19.24 35.29
C LYS A 4 -65.59 -19.44 33.90
N THR A 5 -65.55 -18.38 33.11
CA THR A 5 -64.86 -18.33 31.83
C THR A 5 -63.41 -17.88 32.06
N THR A 6 -62.45 -18.80 31.81
CA THR A 6 -61.03 -18.51 31.89
C THR A 6 -60.54 -17.99 30.54
N ILE A 7 -60.15 -16.72 30.47
CA ILE A 7 -59.51 -16.11 29.28
C ILE A 7 -58.01 -16.39 29.37
N ALA A 8 -57.48 -17.25 28.48
CA ALA A 8 -56.06 -17.43 28.31
C ALA A 8 -55.48 -16.37 27.37
N ALA A 9 -54.73 -15.44 27.90
CA ALA A 9 -54.01 -14.48 27.11
C ALA A 9 -52.73 -15.13 26.59
N ALA A 10 -52.62 -15.37 25.26
CA ALA A 10 -51.43 -15.84 24.59
C ALA A 10 -50.51 -14.58 24.34
N LEU A 11 -49.42 -14.46 25.07
CA LEU A 11 -48.35 -13.52 24.83
C LEU A 11 -47.51 -14.01 23.65
N ALA A 12 -47.68 -13.41 22.47
CA ALA A 12 -46.80 -13.66 21.33
C ALA A 12 -45.51 -12.82 21.52
N LEU A 13 -44.42 -13.48 21.91
CA LEU A 13 -43.08 -12.89 21.87
C LEU A 13 -42.64 -12.76 20.40
N ALA A 14 -42.78 -11.58 19.82
CA ALA A 14 -42.15 -11.26 18.56
C ALA A 14 -40.65 -11.09 18.81
N ALA A 15 -39.87 -12.15 18.58
CA ALA A 15 -38.40 -12.05 18.51
C ALA A 15 -38.04 -11.28 17.23
N SER A 16 -37.83 -9.98 17.36
CA SER A 16 -37.21 -9.16 16.31
C SER A 16 -35.77 -9.63 16.13
N HIS A 17 -35.55 -10.47 15.16
CA HIS A 17 -34.21 -10.73 14.64
C HIS A 17 -33.75 -9.42 13.98
N ALA A 18 -32.92 -8.63 14.68
CA ALA A 18 -32.16 -7.57 14.04
C ALA A 18 -31.25 -8.26 13.03
N ALA A 19 -31.63 -8.24 11.76
CA ALA A 19 -30.74 -8.61 10.67
C ALA A 19 -29.57 -7.61 10.73
N PHE A 20 -28.42 -8.06 11.17
CA PHE A 20 -27.19 -7.30 10.96
C PHE A 20 -27.03 -7.21 9.44
N ALA A 21 -27.31 -6.04 8.87
CA ALA A 21 -27.04 -5.78 7.47
C ALA A 21 -25.53 -6.05 7.26
N GLU A 22 -25.24 -6.97 6.38
CA GLU A 22 -23.86 -7.27 5.97
C GLU A 22 -23.28 -5.96 5.38
N ILE A 23 -22.22 -5.42 6.04
CA ILE A 23 -21.61 -4.18 5.59
C ILE A 23 -20.89 -4.48 4.28
N THR A 24 -21.43 -3.94 3.18
CA THR A 24 -20.80 -4.07 1.86
C THR A 24 -19.47 -3.34 1.84
N GLU A 25 -18.41 -4.03 1.44
CA GLU A 25 -17.08 -3.45 1.30
C GLU A 25 -17.05 -2.45 0.12
N THR A 26 -16.67 -1.21 0.39
CA THR A 26 -16.41 -0.18 -0.63
C THR A 26 -14.94 -0.25 -1.01
N VAL A 27 -14.65 -0.41 -2.32
CA VAL A 27 -13.28 -0.50 -2.83
C VAL A 27 -12.82 0.85 -3.33
N SER A 28 -11.64 1.30 -2.88
CA SER A 28 -10.92 2.46 -3.40
C SER A 28 -9.59 2.03 -4.00
N GLU A 29 -9.36 2.38 -5.24
CA GLU A 29 -8.15 2.03 -6.00
C GLU A 29 -7.19 3.23 -6.12
N GLY A 30 -6.00 2.99 -6.66
CA GLY A 30 -5.02 4.06 -6.88
C GLY A 30 -5.51 5.20 -7.79
N LYS A 31 -6.48 4.92 -8.68
CA LYS A 31 -7.12 5.95 -9.53
C LYS A 31 -7.99 6.94 -8.75
N ASP A 32 -8.45 6.56 -7.55
CA ASP A 32 -9.27 7.40 -6.68
C ASP A 32 -8.43 8.36 -5.83
N ARG A 33 -7.10 8.34 -6.01
CA ARG A 33 -6.18 9.30 -5.41
C ARG A 33 -6.32 10.66 -6.07
N GLU A 34 -6.65 11.67 -5.29
CA GLU A 34 -6.62 13.08 -5.74
C GLU A 34 -5.22 13.65 -5.69
N ALA A 35 -4.42 13.20 -4.72
CA ALA A 35 -3.04 13.60 -4.55
C ALA A 35 -2.24 12.49 -3.88
N VAL A 36 -0.94 12.43 -4.19
CA VAL A 36 0.01 11.57 -3.49
C VAL A 36 1.33 12.29 -3.29
N ALA A 37 1.91 12.16 -2.11
CA ALA A 37 3.25 12.63 -1.78
C ALA A 37 4.05 11.46 -1.21
N VAL A 38 5.31 11.34 -1.64
CA VAL A 38 6.24 10.33 -1.16
C VAL A 38 7.49 11.04 -0.66
N THR A 39 7.76 10.91 0.63
CA THR A 39 9.00 11.38 1.28
C THR A 39 9.89 10.18 1.53
N ILE A 40 11.03 10.11 0.83
CA ILE A 40 11.95 8.96 0.92
C ILE A 40 13.08 9.35 1.88
N TYR A 41 13.24 8.56 2.93
CA TYR A 41 14.35 8.64 3.88
C TYR A 41 15.48 7.72 3.43
N ASN A 42 16.63 7.82 4.10
CA ASN A 42 17.66 6.80 3.99
C ASN A 42 17.16 5.48 4.64
N ASP A 43 17.86 4.37 4.42
CA ASP A 43 17.63 3.08 5.09
C ASP A 43 16.29 2.39 4.80
N ASN A 44 15.89 2.35 3.53
CA ASN A 44 14.73 1.58 3.10
C ASN A 44 13.42 2.02 3.78
N LEU A 45 13.22 3.32 3.94
CA LEU A 45 12.05 3.90 4.58
C LEU A 45 11.48 5.04 3.73
N ALA A 46 10.15 5.09 3.64
CA ALA A 46 9.44 6.24 3.07
C ALA A 46 8.13 6.50 3.83
N LEU A 47 7.74 7.78 3.87
CA LEU A 47 6.40 8.20 4.26
C LEU A 47 5.59 8.44 3.00
N VAL A 48 4.46 7.75 2.88
CA VAL A 48 3.46 7.97 1.84
C VAL A 48 2.29 8.71 2.43
N ARG A 49 1.83 9.76 1.75
CA ARG A 49 0.61 10.50 2.07
C ARG A 49 -0.26 10.52 0.83
N GLU A 50 -1.51 10.10 0.97
CA GLU A 50 -2.47 10.04 -0.13
C GLU A 50 -3.76 10.74 0.28
N ALA A 51 -4.34 11.54 -0.62
CA ALA A 51 -5.70 12.00 -0.51
C ALA A 51 -6.58 11.15 -1.42
N ARG A 52 -7.63 10.54 -0.87
CA ARG A 52 -8.58 9.70 -1.63
C ARG A 52 -10.01 10.16 -1.43
N LYS A 53 -10.78 10.12 -2.51
CA LYS A 53 -12.23 10.29 -2.46
C LYS A 53 -12.91 8.97 -2.14
N LEU A 54 -13.72 8.98 -1.09
CA LEU A 54 -14.46 7.79 -0.63
C LEU A 54 -15.95 8.11 -0.55
N PRO A 55 -16.81 7.30 -1.18
CA PRO A 55 -18.25 7.37 -0.97
C PRO A 55 -18.56 6.67 0.37
N LEU A 56 -18.94 7.45 1.39
CA LEU A 56 -19.25 6.93 2.71
C LEU A 56 -20.75 6.96 2.98
N ASN A 57 -21.25 5.98 3.72
CA ASN A 57 -22.58 5.98 4.30
C ASN A 57 -22.54 6.58 5.70
N ALA A 58 -23.64 7.16 6.15
CA ALA A 58 -23.78 7.50 7.56
C ALA A 58 -23.77 6.22 8.41
N GLY A 59 -23.00 6.20 9.49
CA GLY A 59 -22.80 5.00 10.32
C GLY A 59 -21.61 4.15 9.87
N ALA A 60 -21.74 2.82 9.95
CA ALA A 60 -20.68 1.88 9.72
C ALA A 60 -20.32 1.73 8.24
N ASN A 61 -19.03 1.73 7.94
CA ASN A 61 -18.46 1.52 6.61
C ASN A 61 -17.27 0.57 6.72
N ARG A 62 -17.12 -0.29 5.71
CA ARG A 62 -15.92 -1.09 5.46
C ARG A 62 -15.30 -0.65 4.14
N ILE A 63 -14.06 -0.18 4.18
CA ILE A 63 -13.36 0.37 3.03
C ILE A 63 -12.12 -0.48 2.75
N ALA A 64 -11.97 -0.95 1.51
CA ALA A 64 -10.77 -1.60 1.03
C ALA A 64 -9.92 -0.60 0.24
N LEU A 65 -8.85 -0.10 0.85
CA LEU A 65 -7.90 0.81 0.24
C LEU A 65 -6.84 -0.02 -0.51
N ARG A 66 -7.03 -0.19 -1.80
CA ARG A 66 -6.14 -0.97 -2.69
C ARG A 66 -4.97 -0.12 -3.18
N ASP A 67 -3.98 -0.78 -3.76
CA ASP A 67 -2.77 -0.13 -4.30
C ASP A 67 -1.94 0.62 -3.26
N VAL A 68 -2.08 0.26 -1.98
CA VAL A 68 -1.12 0.66 -0.94
C VAL A 68 0.19 -0.12 -1.12
N SER A 69 1.25 0.31 -0.47
CA SER A 69 2.52 -0.43 -0.53
C SER A 69 2.38 -1.86 -0.02
N ALA A 70 2.99 -2.82 -0.72
CA ALA A 70 3.11 -4.20 -0.24
C ALA A 70 4.05 -4.31 0.99
N ARG A 71 4.84 -3.27 1.26
CA ARG A 71 5.77 -3.17 2.38
C ARG A 71 5.36 -2.11 3.40
N ILE A 72 4.06 -1.79 3.44
CA ILE A 72 3.47 -0.89 4.43
C ILE A 72 3.76 -1.40 5.85
N MET A 73 3.95 -0.48 6.77
CA MET A 73 3.93 -0.73 8.22
C MET A 73 2.53 -0.39 8.73
N PRO A 74 1.61 -1.37 8.83
CA PRO A 74 0.18 -1.09 9.06
C PRO A 74 -0.08 -0.32 10.37
N GLU A 75 0.75 -0.54 11.37
CA GLU A 75 0.70 0.12 12.67
C GLU A 75 0.94 1.63 12.61
N THR A 76 1.52 2.10 11.50
CA THR A 76 1.77 3.54 11.25
C THR A 76 0.69 4.20 10.43
N ALA A 77 -0.28 3.41 9.94
CA ALA A 77 -1.33 3.94 9.08
C ALA A 77 -2.29 4.84 9.86
N SER A 78 -2.53 6.02 9.33
CA SER A 78 -3.45 7.02 9.87
C SER A 78 -4.41 7.46 8.78
N LEU A 79 -5.71 7.46 9.08
CA LEU A 79 -6.78 7.88 8.19
C LEU A 79 -7.56 9.02 8.84
N VAL A 80 -7.62 10.18 8.17
CA VAL A 80 -8.28 11.39 8.69
C VAL A 80 -9.14 12.02 7.61
N ALA A 81 -10.35 12.47 7.96
CA ALA A 81 -11.18 13.24 7.04
C ALA A 81 -10.60 14.66 6.84
N ARG A 82 -10.38 15.04 5.58
CA ARG A 82 -9.90 16.39 5.24
C ARG A 82 -10.94 17.47 5.53
N SER A 83 -12.21 17.17 5.38
CA SER A 83 -13.32 18.11 5.59
C SER A 83 -13.66 18.37 7.06
N GLY A 84 -12.97 17.75 8.01
CA GLY A 84 -13.30 17.83 9.44
C GLY A 84 -14.55 17.05 9.82
N ALA A 85 -15.12 16.23 8.91
CA ALA A 85 -16.20 15.31 9.24
C ALA A 85 -15.73 14.32 10.32
N ALA A 86 -16.62 13.99 11.26
CA ALA A 86 -16.31 13.02 12.29
C ALA A 86 -16.17 11.63 11.67
N LEU A 87 -14.94 11.17 11.50
CA LEU A 87 -14.60 9.78 11.19
C LEU A 87 -14.03 9.13 12.43
N GLN A 88 -14.64 8.02 12.84
CA GLN A 88 -14.12 7.19 13.92
C GLN A 88 -13.60 5.90 13.31
N LEU A 89 -12.28 5.73 13.32
CA LEU A 89 -11.64 4.47 12.96
C LEU A 89 -11.93 3.43 14.04
N LEU A 90 -12.44 2.26 13.66
CA LEU A 90 -12.77 1.17 14.56
C LEU A 90 -11.72 0.06 14.49
N GLU A 91 -11.34 -0.32 13.27
CA GLU A 91 -10.42 -1.42 13.00
C GLU A 91 -9.70 -1.18 11.67
N GLN A 92 -8.46 -1.61 11.59
CA GLN A 92 -7.70 -1.64 10.34
C GLN A 92 -6.95 -2.97 10.21
N ASN A 93 -7.00 -3.55 9.01
CA ASN A 93 -6.37 -4.81 8.69
C ASN A 93 -5.57 -4.65 7.41
N PHE A 94 -4.37 -5.17 7.37
CA PHE A 94 -3.58 -5.21 6.15
C PHE A 94 -3.61 -6.62 5.55
N ASP A 95 -4.32 -6.75 4.43
CA ASP A 95 -4.45 -8.00 3.69
C ASP A 95 -3.27 -8.14 2.71
N TYR A 96 -2.26 -8.88 3.12
CA TYR A 96 -1.04 -9.15 2.32
C TYR A 96 -1.01 -10.57 1.72
N ASP A 97 -2.02 -11.39 2.01
CA ASP A 97 -2.16 -12.74 1.44
C ASP A 97 -2.69 -12.62 0.00
N LEU A 98 -1.74 -12.53 -0.94
CA LEU A 98 -2.07 -12.28 -2.32
C LEU A 98 -2.51 -13.54 -3.05
N LEU A 99 -3.49 -13.37 -3.95
CA LEU A 99 -4.02 -14.44 -4.78
C LEU A 99 -2.93 -15.00 -5.70
N SER A 100 -2.59 -16.24 -5.45
CA SER A 100 -1.69 -17.05 -6.25
C SER A 100 -2.22 -18.48 -6.30
N ALA A 101 -1.74 -19.31 -7.21
CA ALA A 101 -2.12 -20.72 -7.25
C ALA A 101 -1.82 -21.43 -5.92
N GLN A 102 -0.69 -21.07 -5.29
CA GLN A 102 -0.25 -21.65 -4.01
C GLN A 102 -1.12 -21.17 -2.84
N SER A 103 -1.39 -19.85 -2.75
CA SER A 103 -2.25 -19.30 -1.69
C SER A 103 -3.68 -19.85 -1.80
N LEU A 104 -4.21 -19.89 -3.04
CA LEU A 104 -5.56 -20.42 -3.30
C LEU A 104 -5.65 -21.87 -2.88
N LEU A 105 -4.71 -22.72 -3.28
CA LEU A 105 -4.67 -24.13 -2.88
C LEU A 105 -4.58 -24.28 -1.35
N GLY A 106 -3.76 -23.47 -0.68
CA GLY A 106 -3.67 -23.45 0.79
C GLY A 106 -4.99 -23.13 1.48
N LYS A 107 -5.78 -22.19 0.96
CA LYS A 107 -7.11 -21.83 1.50
C LYS A 107 -8.21 -22.87 1.20
N TYR A 108 -7.91 -23.79 0.30
CA TYR A 108 -8.82 -24.89 -0.03
C TYR A 108 -8.53 -26.19 0.73
N VAL A 109 -7.56 -26.22 1.63
CA VAL A 109 -7.36 -27.38 2.53
C VAL A 109 -8.64 -27.61 3.34
N GLY A 110 -9.14 -28.83 3.32
CA GLY A 110 -10.41 -29.24 3.88
C GLY A 110 -11.64 -28.96 3.01
N LYS A 111 -11.48 -28.35 1.83
CA LYS A 111 -12.57 -28.01 0.91
C LYS A 111 -12.52 -28.86 -0.37
N ARG A 112 -13.63 -28.86 -1.11
CA ARG A 112 -13.74 -29.54 -2.40
C ARG A 112 -13.15 -28.70 -3.53
N VAL A 113 -12.53 -29.40 -4.47
CA VAL A 113 -12.04 -28.88 -5.74
C VAL A 113 -12.46 -29.84 -6.84
N THR A 114 -12.53 -29.34 -8.08
CA THR A 114 -12.69 -30.21 -9.25
C THR A 114 -11.32 -30.44 -9.87
N THR A 115 -10.89 -31.68 -9.95
CA THR A 115 -9.72 -32.07 -10.74
C THR A 115 -10.13 -32.26 -12.18
N ILE A 116 -9.36 -31.70 -13.10
CA ILE A 116 -9.55 -31.80 -14.54
C ILE A 116 -8.31 -32.47 -15.12
N ARG A 117 -8.46 -33.71 -15.56
CA ARG A 117 -7.40 -34.52 -16.14
C ARG A 117 -7.53 -34.52 -17.66
N THR A 118 -6.51 -34.04 -18.35
CA THR A 118 -6.47 -34.04 -19.82
C THR A 118 -5.72 -35.27 -20.30
N ASN A 119 -6.34 -36.06 -21.20
CA ASN A 119 -5.69 -37.18 -21.86
C ASN A 119 -4.68 -36.64 -22.89
N PRO A 120 -3.37 -36.89 -22.75
CA PRO A 120 -2.35 -36.32 -23.64
C PRO A 120 -2.43 -36.87 -25.07
N ALA A 121 -3.10 -38.00 -25.32
CA ALA A 121 -3.19 -38.62 -26.63
C ALA A 121 -4.28 -38.01 -27.52
N ASN A 122 -5.40 -37.56 -26.94
CA ASN A 122 -6.58 -37.09 -27.71
C ASN A 122 -7.13 -35.74 -27.21
N GLY A 123 -6.61 -35.19 -26.10
CA GLY A 123 -7.07 -33.92 -25.53
C GLY A 123 -8.38 -34.00 -24.76
N GLU A 124 -8.96 -35.17 -24.58
CA GLU A 124 -10.21 -35.33 -23.82
C GLU A 124 -10.00 -35.01 -22.34
N GLU A 125 -10.98 -34.32 -21.74
CA GLU A 125 -10.96 -33.93 -20.33
C GLU A 125 -11.93 -34.80 -19.52
N THR A 126 -11.43 -35.37 -18.42
CA THR A 126 -12.24 -35.97 -17.37
C THR A 126 -12.24 -35.09 -16.14
N ARG A 127 -13.40 -34.98 -15.51
CA ARG A 127 -13.60 -34.15 -14.31
C ARG A 127 -14.03 -35.04 -13.15
N GLU A 128 -13.38 -34.81 -12.00
CA GLU A 128 -13.68 -35.56 -10.78
C GLU A 128 -13.58 -34.64 -9.57
N GLU A 129 -14.48 -34.78 -8.61
CA GLU A 129 -14.42 -34.03 -7.36
C GLU A 129 -13.42 -34.66 -6.40
N ALA A 130 -12.65 -33.85 -5.75
CA ALA A 130 -11.74 -34.26 -4.68
C ALA A 130 -11.74 -33.24 -3.54
N THR A 131 -11.37 -33.69 -2.34
CA THR A 131 -11.13 -32.81 -1.19
C THR A 131 -9.62 -32.64 -1.03
N VAL A 132 -9.17 -31.40 -0.87
CA VAL A 132 -7.77 -31.09 -0.55
C VAL A 132 -7.51 -31.45 0.91
N LEU A 133 -6.72 -32.48 1.18
CA LEU A 133 -6.38 -32.87 2.55
C LEU A 133 -5.21 -32.07 3.12
N ALA A 134 -4.22 -31.77 2.30
CA ALA A 134 -3.01 -31.04 2.71
C ALA A 134 -2.33 -30.35 1.51
N ASN A 135 -1.53 -29.31 1.81
CA ASN A 135 -0.67 -28.61 0.85
C ASN A 135 0.65 -28.17 1.52
N ASN A 136 1.27 -29.04 2.33
CA ASN A 136 2.49 -28.66 3.08
C ASN A 136 3.75 -28.89 2.25
N ASP A 137 3.82 -30.05 1.59
CA ASP A 137 4.99 -30.48 0.81
C ASP A 137 4.54 -31.15 -0.49
N GLY A 138 3.61 -30.48 -1.15
CA GLY A 138 2.82 -30.97 -2.27
C GLY A 138 1.36 -31.19 -1.88
N VAL A 139 0.49 -31.27 -2.90
CA VAL A 139 -0.93 -31.44 -2.68
C VAL A 139 -1.27 -32.90 -2.37
N VAL A 140 -2.19 -33.11 -1.42
CA VAL A 140 -2.81 -34.41 -1.12
C VAL A 140 -4.31 -34.29 -1.36
N LEU A 141 -4.82 -35.10 -2.27
CA LEU A 141 -6.21 -35.09 -2.71
C LEU A 141 -6.91 -36.39 -2.32
N GLN A 142 -8.08 -36.27 -1.71
CA GLN A 142 -8.96 -37.40 -1.42
C GLN A 142 -10.12 -37.41 -2.43
N TYR A 143 -10.17 -38.44 -3.22
CA TYR A 143 -11.31 -38.82 -4.07
C TYR A 143 -12.29 -39.74 -3.32
N ALA A 144 -13.36 -40.14 -3.95
CA ALA A 144 -14.36 -41.00 -3.35
C ALA A 144 -13.79 -42.39 -2.97
N ASP A 145 -12.81 -42.89 -3.70
CA ASP A 145 -12.28 -44.26 -3.62
C ASP A 145 -10.78 -44.36 -3.32
N ARG A 146 -10.07 -43.22 -3.34
CA ARG A 146 -8.59 -43.20 -3.23
C ARG A 146 -8.04 -41.86 -2.72
N ILE A 147 -6.78 -41.90 -2.30
CA ILE A 147 -5.99 -40.68 -2.02
C ILE A 147 -4.84 -40.61 -3.03
N GLU A 148 -4.69 -39.46 -3.67
CA GLU A 148 -3.56 -39.17 -4.56
C GLU A 148 -2.66 -38.08 -3.94
N THR A 149 -1.34 -38.20 -4.16
CA THR A 149 -0.34 -37.22 -3.75
C THR A 149 0.33 -36.60 -4.97
N GLY A 150 0.60 -35.29 -4.88
CA GLY A 150 1.14 -34.53 -6.01
C GLY A 150 0.06 -34.17 -7.03
N LEU A 151 0.48 -33.35 -8.01
CA LEU A 151 -0.38 -32.92 -9.12
C LEU A 151 0.38 -33.20 -10.43
N PRO A 152 0.01 -34.27 -11.17
CA PRO A 152 0.61 -34.56 -12.48
C PRO A 152 0.42 -33.38 -13.47
N ALA A 153 1.34 -33.21 -14.41
CA ALA A 153 1.33 -32.10 -15.36
C ALA A 153 0.06 -32.01 -16.23
N ASN A 154 -0.63 -33.14 -16.42
CA ASN A 154 -1.88 -33.23 -17.17
C ASN A 154 -3.13 -33.09 -16.29
N VAL A 155 -2.96 -32.71 -15.02
CA VAL A 155 -4.06 -32.47 -14.08
C VAL A 155 -4.01 -31.02 -13.62
N ARG A 156 -5.15 -30.32 -13.71
CA ARG A 156 -5.34 -29.00 -13.13
C ARG A 156 -6.48 -28.99 -12.12
N LEU A 157 -6.42 -28.06 -11.18
CA LEU A 157 -7.46 -27.86 -10.19
C LEU A 157 -8.37 -26.71 -10.62
N ALA A 158 -9.67 -26.91 -10.51
CA ALA A 158 -10.66 -25.85 -10.64
C ALA A 158 -11.31 -25.62 -9.26
N TYR A 159 -11.44 -24.36 -8.91
CA TYR A 159 -11.96 -23.89 -7.63
C TYR A 159 -13.32 -23.25 -7.83
N GLY A 160 -14.21 -23.34 -6.85
CA GLY A 160 -15.53 -22.73 -6.92
C GLY A 160 -15.46 -21.21 -6.76
N ASP A 161 -14.86 -20.74 -5.67
CA ASP A 161 -14.84 -19.33 -5.29
C ASP A 161 -13.43 -18.87 -4.88
N VAL A 162 -13.19 -17.57 -4.95
CA VAL A 162 -12.00 -16.95 -4.35
C VAL A 162 -12.31 -16.62 -2.90
N PRO A 163 -11.57 -17.15 -1.92
CA PRO A 163 -11.74 -16.81 -0.51
C PRO A 163 -11.60 -15.30 -0.28
N ALA A 164 -12.51 -14.74 0.54
CA ALA A 164 -12.62 -13.29 0.74
C ALA A 164 -11.36 -12.62 1.31
N ASN A 165 -10.49 -13.38 1.96
CA ASN A 165 -9.22 -12.90 2.51
C ASN A 165 -8.03 -13.01 1.56
N LEU A 166 -8.23 -13.50 0.31
CA LEU A 166 -7.22 -13.44 -0.75
C LEU A 166 -7.47 -12.21 -1.60
N ARG A 167 -6.46 -11.37 -1.72
CA ARG A 167 -6.50 -10.14 -2.51
C ARG A 167 -5.64 -10.27 -3.76
N ASP A 168 -6.04 -9.65 -4.85
CA ASP A 168 -5.25 -9.58 -6.09
C ASP A 168 -4.07 -8.60 -5.98
N ARG A 169 -4.13 -7.70 -4.99
CA ARG A 169 -3.08 -6.73 -4.67
C ARG A 169 -3.11 -6.34 -3.20
N PRO A 170 -2.01 -5.77 -2.65
CA PRO A 170 -1.98 -5.32 -1.26
C PRO A 170 -3.11 -4.35 -0.96
N THR A 171 -3.84 -4.62 0.13
CA THR A 171 -5.05 -3.89 0.49
C THR A 171 -5.04 -3.58 1.98
N LEU A 172 -5.26 -2.31 2.33
CA LEU A 172 -5.55 -1.89 3.69
C LEU A 172 -7.07 -1.81 3.87
N THR A 173 -7.63 -2.73 4.65
CA THR A 173 -9.07 -2.75 4.96
C THR A 173 -9.30 -1.96 6.24
N VAL A 174 -10.28 -1.05 6.21
CA VAL A 174 -10.59 -0.14 7.31
C VAL A 174 -12.07 -0.21 7.62
N ASP A 175 -12.40 -0.53 8.88
CA ASP A 175 -13.73 -0.40 9.43
C ASP A 175 -13.84 0.94 10.17
N LEU A 176 -14.79 1.76 9.77
CA LEU A 176 -14.96 3.10 10.35
C LEU A 176 -16.44 3.48 10.50
N GLN A 177 -16.69 4.45 11.38
CA GLN A 177 -17.97 5.12 11.46
C GLN A 177 -17.86 6.54 10.89
N SER A 178 -18.82 6.90 10.00
CA SER A 178 -18.95 8.24 9.46
C SER A 178 -20.18 8.91 10.06
N GLY A 179 -20.00 10.17 10.49
CA GLY A 179 -21.12 10.98 11.00
C GLY A 179 -22.11 11.40 9.92
N GLN A 180 -21.76 11.30 8.63
CA GLN A 180 -22.60 11.71 7.51
C GLN A 180 -22.35 10.86 6.27
N ALA A 181 -23.39 10.76 5.42
CA ALA A 181 -23.28 10.12 4.11
C ALA A 181 -22.76 11.11 3.07
N GLY A 182 -22.14 10.58 2.02
CA GLY A 182 -21.69 11.33 0.85
C GLY A 182 -20.22 11.06 0.50
N GLU A 183 -19.77 11.74 -0.55
CA GLU A 183 -18.37 11.69 -0.97
C GLU A 183 -17.51 12.53 -0.03
N GLN A 184 -16.49 11.92 0.55
CA GLN A 184 -15.55 12.58 1.46
C GLN A 184 -14.12 12.35 1.02
N THR A 185 -13.30 13.38 1.07
CA THR A 185 -11.87 13.25 0.87
C THR A 185 -11.22 12.90 2.20
N VAL A 186 -10.49 11.80 2.23
CA VAL A 186 -9.71 11.34 3.37
C VAL A 186 -8.22 11.40 3.07
N ASP A 187 -7.44 11.78 4.07
CA ASP A 187 -5.98 11.71 4.03
C ASP A 187 -5.53 10.42 4.70
N LEU A 188 -4.86 9.55 3.92
CA LEU A 188 -4.18 8.36 4.38
C LEU A 188 -2.69 8.65 4.44
N ALA A 189 -2.05 8.39 5.59
CA ALA A 189 -0.61 8.47 5.74
C ALA A 189 -0.08 7.16 6.33
N TYR A 190 1.06 6.67 5.84
CA TYR A 190 1.70 5.47 6.36
C TYR A 190 3.19 5.43 6.06
N LEU A 191 3.95 4.74 6.90
CA LEU A 191 5.34 4.40 6.62
C LEU A 191 5.43 3.08 5.83
N THR A 192 6.45 2.99 4.99
CA THR A 192 6.69 1.81 4.16
C THR A 192 8.17 1.60 3.90
N GLY A 193 8.55 0.34 3.74
CA GLY A 193 9.81 -0.03 3.13
C GLY A 193 9.75 -0.06 1.60
N GLY A 194 10.82 -0.49 0.97
CA GLY A 194 10.91 -0.68 -0.49
C GLY A 194 11.33 0.57 -1.26
N PHE A 195 11.80 1.61 -0.56
CA PHE A 195 12.36 2.79 -1.19
C PHE A 195 13.81 3.01 -0.77
N SER A 196 14.61 3.44 -1.73
CA SER A 196 15.93 3.98 -1.46
C SER A 196 16.30 5.09 -2.44
N TRP A 197 17.23 5.93 -2.05
CA TRP A 197 17.79 6.96 -2.92
C TRP A 197 19.27 7.16 -2.65
N GLN A 198 19.99 7.63 -3.66
CA GLN A 198 21.39 8.05 -3.56
C GLN A 198 21.64 9.25 -4.46
N ALA A 199 22.55 10.11 -4.06
CA ALA A 199 23.01 11.23 -4.87
C ALA A 199 24.38 10.94 -5.46
N ASP A 200 24.51 11.14 -6.77
CA ASP A 200 25.74 11.00 -7.53
C ASP A 200 26.11 12.35 -8.13
N TYR A 201 27.39 12.71 -8.07
CA TYR A 201 27.90 13.97 -8.58
C TYR A 201 28.95 13.74 -9.65
N VAL A 202 28.85 14.50 -10.73
CA VAL A 202 29.85 14.54 -11.78
C VAL A 202 30.48 15.93 -11.78
N ALA A 203 31.78 16.01 -11.52
CA ALA A 203 32.56 17.23 -11.58
C ALA A 203 33.49 17.18 -12.80
N SER A 204 33.36 18.14 -13.70
CA SER A 204 34.19 18.25 -14.90
C SER A 204 35.06 19.51 -14.80
N LEU A 205 36.38 19.31 -14.65
CA LEU A 205 37.35 20.38 -14.59
C LEU A 205 37.56 20.99 -16.00
N ALA A 206 37.53 22.30 -16.11
CA ALA A 206 37.82 22.97 -17.36
C ALA A 206 39.30 22.82 -17.76
N SER A 207 39.62 22.95 -19.04
CA SER A 207 40.97 22.73 -19.56
C SER A 207 42.02 23.77 -19.03
N ASP A 208 41.54 24.93 -18.57
CA ASP A 208 42.36 25.93 -17.94
C ASP A 208 42.55 25.74 -16.42
N GLU A 209 41.95 24.69 -15.87
CA GLU A 209 41.95 24.28 -14.45
C GLU A 209 41.48 25.38 -13.46
N LYS A 210 40.68 26.35 -13.95
CA LYS A 210 40.21 27.48 -13.13
C LYS A 210 38.73 27.36 -12.76
N SER A 211 38.01 26.47 -13.40
CA SER A 211 36.60 26.26 -13.11
C SER A 211 36.19 24.80 -13.22
N VAL A 212 35.11 24.46 -12.56
CA VAL A 212 34.46 23.11 -12.56
C VAL A 212 33.00 23.27 -12.93
N ASN A 213 32.53 22.40 -13.84
CA ASN A 213 31.11 22.18 -14.03
C ASN A 213 30.70 21.04 -13.13
N LEU A 214 29.64 21.24 -12.33
CA LEU A 214 29.10 20.23 -11.41
C LEU A 214 27.69 19.87 -11.80
N ALA A 215 27.42 18.58 -11.97
CA ALA A 215 26.09 18.04 -12.17
C ALA A 215 25.79 17.00 -11.07
N GLY A 216 24.70 17.19 -10.35
CA GLY A 216 24.21 16.27 -9.33
C GLY A 216 22.95 15.57 -9.81
N TRP A 217 22.89 14.26 -9.59
CA TRP A 217 21.76 13.40 -9.92
C TRP A 217 21.33 12.62 -8.70
N VAL A 218 20.03 12.41 -8.56
CA VAL A 218 19.48 11.48 -7.58
C VAL A 218 18.96 10.25 -8.31
N THR A 219 19.42 9.09 -7.89
CA THR A 219 18.90 7.79 -8.31
C THR A 219 17.94 7.29 -7.25
N LEU A 220 16.70 7.05 -7.65
CA LEU A 220 15.61 6.53 -6.82
C LEU A 220 15.34 5.08 -7.19
N ASP A 221 15.08 4.22 -6.21
CA ASP A 221 14.60 2.85 -6.42
C ASP A 221 13.26 2.66 -5.71
N ASN A 222 12.25 2.17 -6.44
CA ASN A 222 10.95 1.83 -5.89
C ASN A 222 10.69 0.34 -6.03
N GLN A 223 10.72 -0.38 -4.93
CA GLN A 223 10.40 -1.80 -4.77
C GLN A 223 9.28 -2.00 -3.74
N SER A 224 8.42 -0.99 -3.58
CA SER A 224 7.34 -1.01 -2.59
C SER A 224 6.17 -1.94 -2.94
N GLY A 225 6.14 -2.47 -4.16
CA GLY A 225 5.05 -3.31 -4.66
C GLY A 225 3.92 -2.53 -5.32
N THR A 226 3.97 -1.18 -5.34
CA THR A 226 2.97 -0.34 -6.02
C THR A 226 3.61 0.86 -6.72
N SER A 227 2.86 1.49 -7.62
CA SER A 227 3.25 2.70 -8.33
C SER A 227 2.54 3.92 -7.77
N TYR A 228 3.21 5.07 -7.83
CA TYR A 228 2.67 6.36 -7.39
C TYR A 228 2.73 7.34 -8.55
N ASP A 229 1.58 7.55 -9.17
CA ASP A 229 1.47 8.41 -10.34
C ASP A 229 1.36 9.88 -9.91
N ASN A 230 2.07 10.75 -10.64
CA ASN A 230 2.02 12.20 -10.41
C ASN A 230 2.29 12.62 -8.96
N ALA A 231 3.23 11.94 -8.29
CA ALA A 231 3.54 12.15 -6.89
C ALA A 231 4.41 13.40 -6.66
N THR A 232 4.13 14.11 -5.57
CA THR A 232 5.10 15.06 -4.99
C THR A 232 6.21 14.24 -4.34
N LEU A 233 7.46 14.45 -4.80
CA LEU A 233 8.62 13.73 -4.31
C LEU A 233 9.43 14.61 -3.36
N GLN A 234 9.73 14.06 -2.20
CA GLN A 234 10.62 14.62 -1.20
C GLN A 234 11.70 13.60 -0.81
N LEU A 235 12.91 14.08 -0.59
CA LEU A 235 14.04 13.26 -0.15
C LEU A 235 14.61 13.86 1.12
N VAL A 236 14.89 13.01 2.10
CA VAL A 236 15.50 13.44 3.37
C VAL A 236 16.89 12.85 3.46
N ALA A 237 17.90 13.73 3.54
CA ALA A 237 19.28 13.37 3.83
C ALA A 237 19.59 13.67 5.30
N GLY A 238 20.32 12.79 5.94
CA GLY A 238 20.67 12.84 7.36
C GLY A 238 20.46 11.47 8.01
N ASP A 239 21.04 11.28 9.19
CA ASP A 239 20.88 10.05 9.96
C ASP A 239 19.57 10.15 10.75
N VAL A 240 18.49 9.59 10.19
CA VAL A 240 17.19 9.52 10.87
C VAL A 240 17.34 8.48 11.99
N GLY A 241 17.69 8.92 13.19
CA GLY A 241 17.69 8.07 14.37
C GLY A 241 16.34 7.38 14.52
N ARG A 242 16.31 6.05 14.34
CA ARG A 242 15.11 5.26 14.62
C ARG A 242 14.86 5.29 16.12
N VAL A 243 14.04 6.20 16.58
CA VAL A 243 13.41 6.07 17.90
C VAL A 243 12.40 4.93 17.75
N GLN A 244 12.62 3.85 18.50
CA GLN A 244 11.56 2.87 18.70
C GLN A 244 10.37 3.62 19.31
N PRO A 245 9.13 3.37 18.88
CA PRO A 245 8.04 4.33 19.03
C PRO A 245 7.60 4.49 20.47
N GLU A 246 7.95 5.61 21.06
CA GLU A 246 7.03 6.31 21.94
C GLU A 246 6.36 7.38 21.06
N PHE A 247 5.08 7.19 20.80
CA PHE A 247 4.30 8.07 19.94
C PHE A 247 4.01 9.39 20.67
N ASP A 248 4.80 10.40 20.34
CA ASP A 248 4.41 11.77 20.64
C ASP A 248 3.94 12.46 19.33
N SER A 249 2.70 12.89 19.32
CA SER A 249 2.00 13.47 18.20
C SER A 249 2.55 14.85 17.84
N MET A 250 3.54 14.95 16.96
CA MET A 250 3.95 16.22 16.39
C MET A 250 3.05 16.60 15.21
N VAL A 251 2.14 17.51 15.49
CA VAL A 251 1.36 18.25 14.50
C VAL A 251 2.31 19.22 13.79
N LEU A 252 2.73 18.90 12.58
CA LEU A 252 3.45 19.82 11.70
C LEU A 252 2.45 20.86 11.15
N ARG A 253 2.45 22.04 11.76
CA ARG A 253 1.82 23.25 11.20
C ARG A 253 2.62 23.72 10.01
N GLY A 254 1.97 23.84 8.84
CA GLY A 254 2.55 24.40 7.65
C GLY A 254 2.96 25.87 7.85
N ALA A 255 4.19 26.20 7.54
CA ALA A 255 4.66 27.58 7.41
C ALA A 255 4.37 28.12 6.00
N PRO A 256 4.03 29.41 5.84
CA PRO A 256 3.75 29.99 4.53
C PRO A 256 5.07 30.21 3.76
N VAL A 257 5.08 29.77 2.49
CA VAL A 257 6.19 29.95 1.57
C VAL A 257 6.22 31.39 1.09
N ALA A 258 7.26 32.16 1.47
CA ALA A 258 7.56 33.44 0.85
C ALA A 258 8.36 33.20 -0.44
N ALA A 259 7.79 33.61 -1.56
CA ALA A 259 8.41 33.52 -2.88
C ALA A 259 9.53 34.53 -3.01
N LEU A 260 10.77 34.05 -3.23
CA LEU A 260 11.86 34.80 -3.82
C LEU A 260 12.29 34.08 -5.11
N ALA A 261 12.08 34.78 -6.23
CA ALA A 261 12.48 34.31 -7.54
C ALA A 261 14.01 34.17 -7.62
N ARG A 262 14.48 32.94 -7.69
CA ARG A 262 15.81 32.55 -8.17
C ARG A 262 15.62 31.52 -9.26
N GLU A 263 16.46 31.55 -10.29
CA GLU A 263 16.47 30.56 -11.38
C GLU A 263 16.33 29.15 -10.80
N ALA A 264 15.31 28.45 -11.28
CA ALA A 264 14.82 27.24 -10.65
C ALA A 264 15.85 26.11 -10.72
N ALA A 265 16.55 25.88 -9.64
CA ALA A 265 17.18 24.60 -9.38
C ALA A 265 16.09 23.50 -9.46
N PRO A 266 16.35 22.31 -10.06
CA PRO A 266 15.34 21.26 -10.24
C PRO A 266 14.80 20.68 -8.93
N MET A 267 15.51 20.92 -7.81
CA MET A 267 15.05 20.60 -6.45
C MET A 267 15.28 21.80 -5.52
N ALA A 268 14.31 22.08 -4.65
CA ALA A 268 14.45 23.04 -3.56
C ALA A 268 14.98 22.31 -2.32
N GLU A 269 15.91 22.93 -1.62
CA GLU A 269 16.50 22.45 -0.36
C GLU A 269 15.97 23.28 0.80
N GLU A 270 15.52 22.60 1.86
CA GLU A 270 15.16 23.19 3.14
C GLU A 270 15.95 22.50 4.26
N SER A 271 16.58 23.29 5.13
CA SER A 271 17.27 22.77 6.32
C SER A 271 16.24 22.55 7.43
N LEU A 272 16.13 21.32 7.93
CA LEU A 272 15.24 20.94 9.02
C LEU A 272 16.07 20.33 10.16
N PHE A 273 16.55 21.18 11.09
CA PHE A 273 17.50 20.77 12.14
C PHE A 273 18.80 20.17 11.56
N GLU A 274 19.05 18.88 11.82
CA GLU A 274 20.19 18.10 11.31
C GLU A 274 19.91 17.43 9.94
N TYR A 275 18.69 17.63 9.38
CA TYR A 275 18.25 17.03 8.13
C TYR A 275 18.19 18.05 7.01
N HIS A 276 18.43 17.57 5.80
CA HIS A 276 18.22 18.33 4.57
C HIS A 276 17.03 17.71 3.82
N LEU A 277 16.00 18.52 3.60
CA LEU A 277 14.83 18.14 2.82
C LEU A 277 14.96 18.68 1.40
N TYR A 278 15.00 17.78 0.42
CA TYR A 278 15.01 18.13 -1.00
C TYR A 278 13.65 17.84 -1.60
N THR A 279 13.01 18.85 -2.16
CA THR A 279 11.71 18.71 -2.83
C THR A 279 11.89 18.87 -4.33
N LEU A 280 11.40 17.86 -5.10
CA LEU A 280 11.37 17.97 -6.55
C LEU A 280 10.28 18.95 -6.98
N ASN A 281 10.66 20.01 -7.74
CA ASN A 281 9.79 21.14 -8.10
C ASN A 281 8.66 20.77 -9.09
N ARG A 282 8.57 19.53 -9.51
CA ARG A 282 7.52 19.01 -10.41
C ARG A 282 7.04 17.65 -9.94
N PRO A 283 5.75 17.34 -10.13
CA PRO A 283 5.28 15.98 -9.88
C PRO A 283 6.00 14.95 -10.75
N THR A 284 6.13 13.75 -10.24
CA THR A 284 6.78 12.64 -10.94
C THR A 284 6.07 11.32 -10.66
N THR A 285 6.09 10.39 -11.62
CA THR A 285 5.59 9.03 -11.41
C THR A 285 6.70 8.14 -10.92
N LEU A 286 6.49 7.46 -9.80
CA LEU A 286 7.38 6.45 -9.22
C LEU A 286 6.82 5.06 -9.52
N LYS A 287 7.25 4.43 -10.62
CA LYS A 287 6.76 3.10 -10.98
C LYS A 287 7.37 2.03 -10.09
N ASN A 288 6.58 1.01 -9.77
CA ASN A 288 7.08 -0.17 -9.07
C ASN A 288 8.17 -0.89 -9.87
N ASN A 289 9.18 -1.43 -9.19
CA ASN A 289 10.34 -2.11 -9.78
C ASN A 289 11.10 -1.23 -10.80
N GLN A 290 11.21 0.08 -10.53
CA GLN A 290 11.91 1.02 -11.39
C GLN A 290 12.98 1.78 -10.64
N LYS A 291 14.18 1.86 -11.24
CA LYS A 291 15.18 2.87 -10.91
C LYS A 291 14.96 4.10 -11.77
N LYS A 292 14.95 5.26 -11.13
CA LYS A 292 14.71 6.55 -11.78
C LYS A 292 15.78 7.54 -11.39
N GLN A 293 16.30 8.27 -12.36
CA GLN A 293 17.21 9.39 -12.09
C GLN A 293 16.49 10.72 -12.30
N VAL A 294 16.69 11.64 -11.36
CA VAL A 294 16.24 13.04 -11.43
C VAL A 294 17.42 13.96 -11.17
N SER A 295 17.44 15.11 -11.84
CA SER A 295 18.48 16.12 -11.61
C SER A 295 18.30 16.74 -10.24
N LEU A 296 19.38 16.78 -9.46
CA LEU A 296 19.43 17.41 -8.15
C LEU A 296 19.90 18.87 -8.25
N LEU A 297 21.04 19.07 -8.91
CA LEU A 297 21.62 20.39 -9.13
C LEU A 297 22.44 20.41 -10.44
N SER A 298 22.62 21.62 -10.94
CA SER A 298 23.56 21.88 -12.03
C SER A 298 24.21 23.24 -11.79
N ALA A 299 25.52 23.27 -11.78
CA ALA A 299 26.29 24.50 -11.67
C ALA A 299 27.41 24.51 -12.71
N ALA A 300 27.48 25.57 -13.50
CA ALA A 300 28.52 25.75 -14.52
C ALA A 300 29.52 26.78 -14.09
N ASN A 301 30.77 26.60 -14.51
CA ASN A 301 31.86 27.56 -14.31
C ASN A 301 32.09 27.94 -12.83
N VAL A 302 31.94 27.01 -11.90
CA VAL A 302 32.24 27.22 -10.49
C VAL A 302 33.75 27.46 -10.35
N PRO A 303 34.19 28.64 -9.87
CA PRO A 303 35.61 28.95 -9.78
C PRO A 303 36.30 28.03 -8.75
N VAL A 304 37.48 27.51 -9.10
CA VAL A 304 38.27 26.64 -8.23
C VAL A 304 39.72 27.12 -8.19
N ASN A 305 40.40 26.89 -7.06
CA ASN A 305 41.81 27.12 -6.90
C ASN A 305 42.55 25.80 -6.75
N LYS A 306 43.63 25.65 -7.53
CA LYS A 306 44.48 24.46 -7.44
C LYS A 306 45.52 24.66 -6.35
N GLU A 307 45.59 23.74 -5.40
CA GLU A 307 46.54 23.69 -4.33
C GLU A 307 47.37 22.40 -4.39
N TYR A 308 48.68 22.53 -4.30
CA TYR A 308 49.59 21.36 -4.21
C TYR A 308 49.98 21.16 -2.74
N ARG A 309 49.67 20.02 -2.15
CA ARG A 309 50.06 19.67 -0.79
C ARG A 309 51.04 18.49 -0.84
N LEU A 310 52.22 18.69 -0.25
CA LEU A 310 53.19 17.61 -0.03
C LEU A 310 52.94 17.08 1.41
N GLN A 311 52.59 15.81 1.50
CA GLN A 311 52.56 15.10 2.78
C GLN A 311 53.83 14.27 2.87
N GLY A 312 54.71 14.58 3.86
CA GLY A 312 55.93 13.87 4.18
C GLY A 312 55.67 12.78 5.23
#